data_570f2c14fd915e296f2f0aab83ad6771
#
_entry.id   570f2c14fd915e296f2f0aab83ad6771
#
_cell.length_a   1.000
_cell.length_b   1.000
_cell.length_c   1.000
_cell.angle_alpha   90.00
_cell.angle_beta   90.00
_cell.angle_gamma   90.00
#
_symmetry.space_group_name_H-M   'P 1'
#
loop_
_entity.id
_entity.type
_entity.pdbx_description
1 polymer ?
#
loop_
_entity_poly.entity_id
_entity_poly.type
_entity_poly.pdbx_seq_one_letter_code
_entity_poly.pdbx_strand_id
1 'polypeptide(L)'
;MIELIQVARSDMKKEPHDGLLTDAFQVSRCAWCGVDKHYQDYHDKEWGVPVVDDQLLFQKICLEGFQAGLSWVTVLRKRNNFLKLFDNFDYKQISKYNEEDVTRCISDAGIIRHRGKIKSTINNAKKALELV
;
A
#
# COMPACT_ATOMS: atom_id res chain seq x y z
N MET A 1 -13.38 -3.89 -13.03
CA MET A 1 -11.96 -3.76 -12.61
C MET A 1 -11.04 -4.69 -13.39
N ILE A 2 -11.42 -5.95 -13.59
CA ILE A 2 -10.65 -6.92 -14.42
C ILE A 2 -10.63 -6.51 -15.89
N GLU A 3 -11.76 -6.03 -16.43
CA GLU A 3 -11.86 -5.53 -17.82
C GLU A 3 -11.02 -4.30 -18.09
N LEU A 4 -10.94 -3.34 -17.14
CA LEU A 4 -10.10 -2.14 -17.28
C LEU A 4 -8.60 -2.48 -17.28
N ILE A 5 -8.19 -3.49 -16.53
CA ILE A 5 -6.82 -3.99 -16.51
C ILE A 5 -6.52 -4.72 -17.84
N GLN A 6 -7.51 -5.38 -18.43
CA GLN A 6 -7.36 -6.11 -19.68
C GLN A 6 -7.30 -5.17 -20.89
N VAL A 7 -8.09 -4.10 -20.90
CA VAL A 7 -8.06 -3.05 -21.94
C VAL A 7 -6.75 -2.28 -21.89
N ALA A 8 -6.29 -1.92 -20.70
CA ALA A 8 -4.99 -1.24 -20.53
C ALA A 8 -3.80 -2.10 -20.98
N ARG A 9 -3.91 -3.42 -20.90
CA ARG A 9 -2.87 -4.35 -21.39
C ARG A 9 -2.83 -4.48 -22.90
N SER A 10 -3.94 -4.24 -23.61
CA SER A 10 -4.01 -4.37 -25.07
C SER A 10 -3.30 -3.24 -25.82
N ASP A 11 -3.15 -2.06 -25.17
CA ASP A 11 -2.56 -0.88 -25.80
C ASP A 11 -1.05 -0.73 -25.57
N MET A 12 -0.46 -1.60 -24.74
CA MET A 12 0.98 -1.61 -24.45
C MET A 12 1.66 -2.74 -25.22
N LYS A 13 2.72 -2.41 -25.98
CA LYS A 13 3.57 -3.42 -26.60
C LYS A 13 4.18 -4.29 -25.50
N LYS A 14 3.78 -5.55 -25.46
CA LYS A 14 4.32 -6.54 -24.54
C LYS A 14 5.62 -7.09 -25.14
N GLU A 15 6.73 -6.85 -24.47
CA GLU A 15 7.98 -7.55 -24.79
C GLU A 15 7.81 -9.03 -24.46
N PRO A 16 8.15 -9.95 -25.40
CA PRO A 16 7.64 -11.32 -25.37
C PRO A 16 8.12 -12.21 -24.23
N HIS A 17 9.11 -11.86 -23.41
CA HIS A 17 9.73 -12.85 -22.51
C HIS A 17 10.21 -12.36 -21.13
N ASP A 18 10.01 -11.09 -20.75
CA ASP A 18 10.66 -10.56 -19.56
C ASP A 18 9.73 -9.93 -18.49
N GLY A 19 8.43 -9.96 -18.68
CA GLY A 19 7.48 -9.33 -17.75
C GLY A 19 7.53 -7.80 -17.73
N LEU A 20 8.09 -7.20 -18.78
CA LEU A 20 8.16 -5.76 -18.95
C LEU A 20 7.08 -5.23 -19.90
N LEU A 21 6.71 -3.96 -19.71
CA LEU A 21 5.91 -3.19 -20.66
C LEU A 21 6.65 -1.89 -20.97
N THR A 22 6.69 -1.53 -22.26
CA THR A 22 7.32 -0.31 -22.75
C THR A 22 6.23 0.69 -23.15
N ASP A 23 6.30 1.91 -22.64
CA ASP A 23 5.34 2.97 -22.92
C ASP A 23 5.67 3.73 -24.22
N ALA A 24 4.81 4.73 -24.57
CA ALA A 24 4.99 5.54 -25.76
C ALA A 24 6.28 6.39 -25.76
N PHE A 25 6.89 6.60 -24.60
CA PHE A 25 8.13 7.35 -24.41
C PHE A 25 9.36 6.44 -24.36
N GLN A 26 9.21 5.16 -24.73
CA GLN A 26 10.26 4.13 -24.74
C GLN A 26 10.80 3.82 -23.33
N VAL A 27 10.00 4.04 -22.29
CA VAL A 27 10.35 3.67 -20.92
C VAL A 27 9.75 2.30 -20.59
N SER A 28 10.63 1.36 -20.20
CA SER A 28 10.23 0.00 -19.81
C SER A 28 10.08 -0.11 -18.30
N ARG A 29 8.97 -0.72 -17.85
CA ARG A 29 8.67 -0.99 -16.43
C ARG A 29 8.19 -2.41 -16.26
N CYS A 30 8.24 -2.91 -15.04
CA CYS A 30 7.58 -4.17 -14.72
C CYS A 30 6.10 -4.11 -15.13
N ALA A 31 5.62 -5.17 -15.79
CA ALA A 31 4.27 -5.22 -16.35
C ALA A 31 3.17 -5.06 -15.26
N TRP A 32 3.46 -5.42 -14.01
CA TRP A 32 2.49 -5.36 -12.93
C TRP A 32 2.03 -3.94 -12.59
N CYS A 33 2.84 -2.90 -12.83
CA CYS A 33 2.43 -1.53 -12.54
C CYS A 33 1.48 -0.93 -13.60
N GLY A 34 1.32 -1.59 -14.74
CA GLY A 34 0.37 -1.20 -15.79
C GLY A 34 0.59 0.21 -16.32
N VAL A 35 -0.50 0.92 -16.58
CA VAL A 35 -0.50 2.27 -17.16
C VAL A 35 -0.94 3.36 -16.18
N ASP A 36 -1.35 3.00 -14.97
CA ASP A 36 -1.74 3.94 -13.92
C ASP A 36 -0.54 4.76 -13.46
N LYS A 37 -0.59 6.07 -13.64
CA LYS A 37 0.51 6.97 -13.30
C LYS A 37 0.92 6.88 -11.84
N HIS A 38 -0.03 6.78 -10.94
CA HIS A 38 0.22 6.66 -9.51
C HIS A 38 0.96 5.35 -9.18
N TYR A 39 0.57 4.25 -9.83
CA TYR A 39 1.22 2.96 -9.65
C TYR A 39 2.61 2.91 -10.31
N GLN A 40 2.78 3.57 -11.46
CA GLN A 40 4.09 3.73 -12.09
C GLN A 40 5.05 4.54 -11.23
N ASP A 41 4.58 5.63 -10.61
CA ASP A 41 5.38 6.44 -9.68
C ASP A 41 5.84 5.62 -8.47
N TYR A 42 4.97 4.77 -7.93
CA TYR A 42 5.36 3.83 -6.89
C TYR A 42 6.47 2.88 -7.35
N HIS A 43 6.30 2.27 -8.54
CA HIS A 43 7.30 1.40 -9.14
C HIS A 43 8.65 2.11 -9.32
N ASP A 44 8.63 3.32 -9.86
CA ASP A 44 9.84 4.04 -10.25
C ASP A 44 10.59 4.63 -9.04
N LYS A 45 9.89 5.02 -7.99
CA LYS A 45 10.44 5.82 -6.89
C LYS A 45 10.53 5.10 -5.55
N GLU A 46 9.72 4.07 -5.34
CA GLU A 46 9.61 3.41 -4.03
C GLU A 46 9.96 1.93 -4.09
N TRP A 47 9.44 1.20 -5.08
CA TRP A 47 9.67 -0.23 -5.19
C TRP A 47 11.14 -0.55 -5.42
N GLY A 48 11.71 -1.42 -4.58
CA GLY A 48 13.12 -1.81 -4.65
C GLY A 48 14.10 -0.75 -4.12
N VAL A 49 13.61 0.39 -3.62
CA VAL A 49 14.45 1.41 -2.99
C VAL A 49 14.61 1.08 -1.50
N PRO A 50 15.86 1.00 -0.97
CA PRO A 50 16.10 0.71 0.43
C PRO A 50 15.45 1.74 1.37
N VAL A 51 14.83 1.27 2.45
CA VAL A 51 14.24 2.10 3.51
C VAL A 51 14.86 1.68 4.83
N VAL A 52 15.36 2.64 5.59
CA VAL A 52 16.01 2.41 6.89
C VAL A 52 15.29 3.15 8.04
N ASP A 53 14.33 4.02 7.74
CA ASP A 53 13.53 4.72 8.74
C ASP A 53 12.51 3.77 9.36
N ASP A 54 12.49 3.68 10.68
CA ASP A 54 11.64 2.75 11.43
C ASP A 54 10.16 3.01 11.22
N GLN A 55 9.75 4.28 11.13
CA GLN A 55 8.34 4.64 10.94
C GLN A 55 7.86 4.28 9.52
N LEU A 56 8.70 4.49 8.51
CA LEU A 56 8.40 4.08 7.14
C LEU A 56 8.37 2.56 6.99
N LEU A 57 9.26 1.84 7.67
CA LEU A 57 9.24 0.38 7.71
C LEU A 57 7.96 -0.14 8.39
N PHE A 58 7.59 0.44 9.51
CA PHE A 58 6.35 0.10 10.22
C PHE A 58 5.12 0.39 9.35
N GLN A 59 5.06 1.55 8.69
CA GLN A 59 4.03 1.88 7.72
C GLN A 59 3.91 0.80 6.64
N LYS A 60 5.02 0.41 6.05
CA LYS A 60 5.06 -0.60 4.99
C LYS A 60 4.51 -1.95 5.48
N ILE A 61 4.97 -2.41 6.62
CA ILE A 61 4.50 -3.67 7.23
C ILE A 61 2.98 -3.64 7.45
N CYS A 62 2.46 -2.55 7.98
CA CYS A 62 1.02 -2.42 8.24
C CYS A 62 0.20 -2.37 6.95
N LEU A 63 0.64 -1.61 5.94
CA LEU A 63 -0.03 -1.53 4.65
C LEU A 63 0.00 -2.87 3.91
N GLU A 64 1.09 -3.62 3.98
CA GLU A 64 1.18 -4.99 3.46
C GLU A 64 0.16 -5.92 4.17
N GLY A 65 -0.02 -5.75 5.47
CA GLY A 65 -1.04 -6.48 6.22
C GLY A 65 -2.46 -6.16 5.73
N PHE A 66 -2.75 -4.89 5.44
CA PHE A 66 -4.04 -4.50 4.87
C PHE A 66 -4.25 -5.04 3.46
N GLN A 67 -3.18 -5.28 2.72
CA GLN A 67 -3.25 -5.85 1.38
C GLN A 67 -3.79 -7.29 1.36
N ALA A 68 -3.67 -8.06 2.41
CA ALA A 68 -4.05 -9.47 2.41
C ALA A 68 -5.46 -9.68 1.84
N GLY A 69 -5.57 -10.47 0.77
CA GLY A 69 -6.80 -10.71 0.02
C GLY A 69 -7.17 -9.61 -0.99
N LEU A 70 -6.32 -8.58 -1.16
CA LEU A 70 -6.56 -7.44 -2.04
C LEU A 70 -5.33 -7.20 -2.96
N SER A 71 -5.47 -6.26 -3.89
CA SER A 71 -4.32 -5.82 -4.70
C SER A 71 -3.56 -4.69 -4.01
N TRP A 72 -2.24 -4.62 -4.26
CA TRP A 72 -1.41 -3.54 -3.71
C TRP A 72 -1.88 -2.16 -4.18
N VAL A 73 -2.29 -2.02 -5.44
CA VAL A 73 -2.80 -0.75 -5.97
C VAL A 73 -4.04 -0.25 -5.21
N THR A 74 -4.88 -1.15 -4.72
CA THR A 74 -6.04 -0.79 -3.89
C THR A 74 -5.61 -0.13 -2.58
N VAL A 75 -4.62 -0.70 -1.92
CA VAL A 75 -4.04 -0.14 -0.68
C VAL A 75 -3.30 1.16 -0.97
N LEU A 76 -2.49 1.18 -2.02
CA LEU A 76 -1.72 2.34 -2.43
C LEU A 76 -2.59 3.57 -2.69
N ARG A 77 -3.73 3.40 -3.35
CA ARG A 77 -4.70 4.48 -3.59
C ARG A 77 -5.32 5.04 -2.32
N LYS A 78 -5.38 4.24 -1.27
CA LYS A 78 -5.92 4.64 0.04
C LYS A 78 -4.84 5.11 1.02
N ARG A 79 -3.57 5.08 0.62
CA ARG A 79 -2.43 5.35 1.52
C ARG A 79 -2.54 6.68 2.24
N ASN A 80 -2.91 7.76 1.57
CA ASN A 80 -3.07 9.07 2.21
C ASN A 80 -4.15 9.08 3.29
N ASN A 81 -5.25 8.35 3.09
CA ASN A 81 -6.29 8.20 4.10
C ASN A 81 -5.81 7.35 5.28
N PHE A 82 -5.05 6.30 5.02
CA PHE A 82 -4.39 5.52 6.08
C PHE A 82 -3.44 6.39 6.92
N LEU A 83 -2.62 7.21 6.27
CA LEU A 83 -1.70 8.12 6.96
C LEU A 83 -2.43 9.08 7.89
N LYS A 84 -3.53 9.68 7.43
CA LYS A 84 -4.34 10.57 8.26
C LYS A 84 -4.97 9.84 9.44
N LEU A 85 -5.52 8.66 9.21
CA LEU A 85 -6.30 7.93 10.20
C LEU A 85 -5.43 7.27 11.27
N PHE A 86 -4.21 6.87 10.92
CA PHE A 86 -3.26 6.17 11.78
C PHE A 86 -2.07 7.04 12.22
N ASP A 87 -2.26 8.35 12.38
CA ASP A 87 -1.25 9.28 12.90
C ASP A 87 0.11 9.13 12.18
N ASN A 88 0.11 9.12 10.83
CA ASN A 88 1.27 8.90 9.97
C ASN A 88 2.05 7.61 10.28
N PHE A 89 1.37 6.59 10.78
CA PHE A 89 1.97 5.34 11.25
C PHE A 89 3.03 5.53 12.33
N ASP A 90 2.84 6.54 13.18
CA ASP A 90 3.61 6.66 14.41
C ASP A 90 3.19 5.53 15.38
N TYR A 91 4.02 4.49 15.46
CA TYR A 91 3.73 3.33 16.28
C TYR A 91 3.62 3.66 17.78
N LYS A 92 4.25 4.75 18.25
CA LYS A 92 4.10 5.20 19.63
C LYS A 92 2.68 5.70 19.92
N GLN A 93 2.05 6.36 18.95
CA GLN A 93 0.67 6.79 19.05
C GLN A 93 -0.30 5.62 18.87
N ILE A 94 -0.11 4.83 17.83
CA ILE A 94 -0.99 3.70 17.49
C ILE A 94 -1.03 2.66 18.62
N SER A 95 0.09 2.43 19.32
CA SER A 95 0.15 1.50 20.44
C SER A 95 -0.82 1.82 21.57
N LYS A 96 -1.25 3.08 21.66
CA LYS A 96 -2.20 3.58 22.67
C LYS A 96 -3.65 3.53 22.22
N TYR A 97 -3.93 3.14 20.99
CA TYR A 97 -5.29 3.07 20.47
C TYR A 97 -6.14 2.09 21.26
N ASN A 98 -7.39 2.48 21.50
CA ASN A 98 -8.40 1.70 22.21
C ASN A 98 -9.58 1.33 21.28
N GLU A 99 -10.66 0.79 21.85
CA GLU A 99 -11.85 0.40 21.08
C GLU A 99 -12.56 1.59 20.41
N GLU A 100 -12.46 2.79 20.95
CA GLU A 100 -12.99 4.01 20.30
C GLU A 100 -12.21 4.31 19.02
N ASP A 101 -10.90 4.13 19.04
CA ASP A 101 -10.06 4.28 17.86
C ASP A 101 -10.36 3.21 16.81
N VAL A 102 -10.59 1.98 17.23
CA VAL A 102 -11.02 0.89 16.32
C VAL A 102 -12.35 1.26 15.65
N THR A 103 -13.32 1.77 16.41
CA THR A 103 -14.62 2.21 15.88
C THR A 103 -14.45 3.38 14.91
N ARG A 104 -13.61 4.35 15.24
CA ARG A 104 -13.26 5.47 14.38
C ARG A 104 -12.69 4.99 13.04
N CYS A 105 -11.75 4.06 13.08
CA CYS A 105 -11.13 3.49 11.88
C CYS A 105 -12.14 2.71 11.02
N ILE A 106 -12.96 1.88 11.65
CA ILE A 106 -13.97 1.04 10.94
C ILE A 106 -15.05 1.88 10.26
N SER A 107 -15.28 3.09 10.78
CA SER A 107 -16.27 4.02 10.24
C SER A 107 -15.77 4.83 9.06
N ASP A 108 -14.47 4.81 8.76
CA ASP A 108 -13.87 5.58 7.67
C ASP A 108 -13.79 4.76 6.39
N ALA A 109 -14.61 5.14 5.39
CA ALA A 109 -14.64 4.50 4.09
C ALA A 109 -13.36 4.74 3.25
N GLY A 110 -12.50 5.67 3.67
CA GLY A 110 -11.23 5.97 3.00
C GLY A 110 -10.16 4.90 3.17
N ILE A 111 -10.36 3.96 4.09
CA ILE A 111 -9.45 2.84 4.32
C ILE A 111 -10.14 1.49 4.04
N ILE A 112 -9.39 0.42 4.17
CA ILE A 112 -9.92 -0.95 4.17
C ILE A 112 -10.53 -1.21 5.55
N ARG A 113 -11.86 -1.24 5.62
CA ARG A 113 -12.63 -1.37 6.87
C ARG A 113 -12.71 -2.82 7.33
N HIS A 114 -11.64 -3.31 7.91
CA HIS A 114 -11.53 -4.67 8.43
C HIS A 114 -11.05 -4.63 9.87
N ARG A 115 -11.93 -4.95 10.81
CA ARG A 115 -11.64 -4.89 12.26
C ARG A 115 -10.40 -5.68 12.66
N GLY A 116 -10.24 -6.89 12.15
CA GLY A 116 -9.07 -7.73 12.42
C GLY A 116 -7.75 -7.09 11.96
N LYS A 117 -7.73 -6.49 10.77
CA LYS A 117 -6.55 -5.81 10.23
C LYS A 117 -6.22 -4.53 11.02
N ILE A 118 -7.23 -3.79 11.45
CA ILE A 118 -7.07 -2.61 12.32
C ILE A 118 -6.46 -3.04 13.67
N LYS A 119 -7.01 -4.05 14.31
CA LYS A 119 -6.49 -4.57 15.58
C LYS A 119 -5.09 -5.14 15.45
N SER A 120 -4.79 -5.80 14.32
CA SER A 120 -3.44 -6.29 14.00
C SER A 120 -2.44 -5.14 13.91
N THR A 121 -2.82 -4.03 13.29
CA THR A 121 -1.99 -2.82 13.21
C THR A 121 -1.67 -2.27 14.59
N ILE A 122 -2.64 -2.21 15.49
CA ILE A 122 -2.44 -1.77 16.89
C ILE A 122 -1.49 -2.74 17.62
N ASN A 123 -1.68 -4.03 17.45
CA ASN A 123 -0.79 -5.04 18.04
C ASN A 123 0.64 -4.92 17.48
N ASN A 124 0.78 -4.71 16.18
CA ASN A 124 2.09 -4.48 15.54
C ASN A 124 2.79 -3.26 16.14
N ALA A 125 2.05 -2.19 16.43
CA ALA A 125 2.61 -0.99 17.06
C ALA A 125 3.16 -1.28 18.46
N LYS A 126 2.43 -2.06 19.26
CA LYS A 126 2.90 -2.49 20.58
C LYS A 126 4.17 -3.34 20.47
N LYS A 127 4.22 -4.25 19.49
CA LYS A 127 5.41 -5.07 19.26
C LYS A 127 6.60 -4.25 18.74
N ALA A 128 6.36 -3.28 17.88
CA ALA A 128 7.42 -2.37 17.42
C ALA A 128 8.09 -1.63 18.60
N LEU A 129 7.32 -1.19 19.59
CA LEU A 129 7.87 -0.56 20.80
C LEU A 129 8.76 -1.49 21.62
N GLU A 130 8.50 -2.80 21.60
CA GLU A 130 9.33 -3.78 22.30
C GLU A 130 10.68 -3.99 21.62
N LEU A 131 10.78 -3.68 20.30
CA LEU A 131 11.99 -3.89 19.49
C LEU A 131 12.95 -2.70 19.49
N VAL A 132 12.46 -1.51 19.81
CA VAL A 132 13.25 -0.26 19.73
C VAL A 132 13.60 0.33 21.10
#